data_acddf05d30d37afa8d84fc9e8fdb3997
#
_entry.id   acddf05d30d37afa8d84fc9e8fdb3997
#
_cell.length_a   1.000
_cell.length_b   1.000
_cell.length_c   1.000
_cell.angle_alpha   90.00
_cell.angle_beta   90.00
_cell.angle_gamma   90.00
#
_symmetry.space_group_name_H-M   'P 1'
#
loop_
_entity.id
_entity.type
_entity.pdbx_description
1 polymer ?
#
loop_
_entity_poly.entity_id
_entity_poly.type
_entity_poly.pdbx_seq_one_letter_code
_entity_poly.pdbx_strand_id
1 'polypeptide(L)'
;TTVKGTITPGNITFSQEVDLQAGETKTVKFDKRYFPQMVVNNPKLWWPNGYGEPHLYTCRLEVVNDGKTSETEEFRFGIRQYSYDKKGGVFHLYINGVPVFVKGSDWGMSEYMLRSNPEHIRTWVKLNKEMNFNMIRNWLGSVTEKQFYESCDELGIMIWDDFWIISNPNLPYDLNAFNNNMMEKIKRFRNHPSIAVWCGDNEGTPEPPLTGWMAENIRTFDGGDRHFQPCSNNGGLSGSGPWDAKDQRWYFTAYPDCKSGSGFTRGWGFRTEIGTAAVPNYESLVKFMPEKDLWAINDMWNLHYFGQMAFNAGPERHTAVIENSYGGAKDAKEFCTKSQWVSYESNKALYEGWLDHMWNDATGVMLWMSGASYPSMVWQTYDYYYDLTGAYFGCKQACEPVHI
;
A
#
# COMPACT_ATOMS: atom_id res chain seq x y z
N THR A 1 -8.25 -38.89 16.60
CA THR A 1 -8.40 -37.43 16.42
C THR A 1 -9.08 -37.14 15.11
N THR A 2 -10.06 -36.24 15.11
CA THR A 2 -10.71 -35.78 13.87
C THR A 2 -10.43 -34.30 13.68
N VAL A 3 -9.95 -33.93 12.48
CA VAL A 3 -9.87 -32.52 12.07
C VAL A 3 -11.11 -32.20 11.23
N LYS A 4 -11.87 -31.17 11.66
CA LYS A 4 -13.10 -30.73 10.99
C LYS A 4 -12.92 -29.30 10.50
N GLY A 5 -13.53 -28.99 9.35
CA GLY A 5 -13.58 -27.63 8.84
C GLY A 5 -15.00 -27.25 8.43
N THR A 6 -15.34 -25.98 8.65
CA THR A 6 -16.60 -25.39 8.20
C THR A 6 -16.32 -24.04 7.54
N ILE A 7 -16.82 -23.86 6.31
CA ILE A 7 -16.72 -22.58 5.59
C ILE A 7 -18.10 -21.92 5.55
N THR A 8 -18.15 -20.65 5.93
CA THR A 8 -19.34 -19.79 5.90
C THR A 8 -19.06 -18.49 5.12
N PRO A 9 -20.06 -17.94 4.40
CA PRO A 9 -21.38 -18.52 4.11
C PRO A 9 -21.29 -19.76 3.20
N GLY A 10 -22.36 -20.55 3.17
CA GLY A 10 -22.44 -21.76 2.33
C GLY A 10 -22.47 -23.05 3.15
N ASN A 11 -22.08 -23.00 4.44
CA ASN A 11 -22.04 -24.17 5.35
C ASN A 11 -21.35 -25.40 4.75
N ILE A 12 -20.21 -25.14 4.08
CA ILE A 12 -19.39 -26.21 3.47
C ILE A 12 -18.62 -26.89 4.59
N THR A 13 -18.87 -28.18 4.81
CA THR A 13 -18.19 -28.94 5.86
C THR A 13 -17.31 -30.02 5.27
N PHE A 14 -16.17 -30.26 5.91
CA PHE A 14 -15.23 -31.31 5.57
C PHE A 14 -14.56 -31.83 6.84
N SER A 15 -14.15 -33.10 6.85
CA SER A 15 -13.47 -33.69 8.01
C SER A 15 -12.57 -34.85 7.56
N GLN A 16 -11.55 -35.08 8.38
CA GLN A 16 -10.63 -36.21 8.20
C GLN A 16 -10.23 -36.78 9.56
N GLU A 17 -10.30 -38.08 9.70
CA GLU A 17 -9.74 -38.81 10.83
C GLU A 17 -8.22 -38.95 10.68
N VAL A 18 -7.52 -38.84 11.80
CA VAL A 18 -6.06 -38.88 11.86
C VAL A 18 -5.63 -39.70 13.07
N ASP A 19 -4.93 -40.78 12.83
CA ASP A 19 -4.28 -41.53 13.92
C ASP A 19 -2.94 -40.90 14.24
N LEU A 20 -2.75 -40.53 15.52
CA LEU A 20 -1.55 -39.92 16.05
C LEU A 20 -0.97 -40.80 17.16
N GLN A 21 0.31 -41.08 17.08
CA GLN A 21 1.06 -41.68 18.18
C GLN A 21 1.53 -40.60 19.17
N ALA A 22 1.90 -40.99 20.37
CA ALA A 22 2.44 -40.06 21.36
C ALA A 22 3.68 -39.34 20.83
N GLY A 23 3.67 -38.00 20.85
CA GLY A 23 4.76 -37.16 20.33
C GLY A 23 4.81 -37.03 18.80
N GLU A 24 3.86 -37.61 18.06
CA GLU A 24 3.84 -37.52 16.60
C GLU A 24 3.19 -36.21 16.13
N THR A 25 3.75 -35.61 15.06
CA THR A 25 3.18 -34.48 14.34
C THR A 25 2.80 -34.91 12.93
N LYS A 26 1.55 -34.67 12.52
CA LYS A 26 1.07 -34.90 11.15
C LYS A 26 0.50 -33.68 10.51
N THR A 27 0.77 -33.51 9.20
CA THR A 27 0.12 -32.49 8.37
C THR A 27 -1.13 -33.05 7.74
N VAL A 28 -2.28 -32.46 8.00
CA VAL A 28 -3.55 -32.79 7.34
C VAL A 28 -3.77 -31.81 6.19
N LYS A 29 -4.09 -32.34 5.00
CA LYS A 29 -4.34 -31.54 3.82
C LYS A 29 -5.73 -31.82 3.27
N PHE A 30 -6.56 -30.80 3.21
CA PHE A 30 -7.85 -30.84 2.54
C PHE A 30 -7.66 -30.37 1.09
N ASP A 31 -7.90 -31.25 0.12
CA ASP A 31 -7.72 -30.99 -1.30
C ASP A 31 -9.04 -31.26 -2.03
N LYS A 32 -9.43 -30.39 -2.96
CA LYS A 32 -10.67 -30.49 -3.73
C LYS A 32 -10.85 -31.81 -4.46
N ARG A 33 -9.78 -32.54 -4.74
CA ARG A 33 -9.83 -33.88 -5.36
C ARG A 33 -10.46 -34.92 -4.43
N TYR A 34 -10.27 -34.75 -3.11
CA TYR A 34 -10.81 -35.66 -2.10
C TYR A 34 -12.01 -35.03 -1.36
N PHE A 35 -12.15 -33.73 -1.41
CA PHE A 35 -13.21 -32.93 -0.80
C PHE A 35 -13.89 -32.04 -1.85
N PRO A 36 -14.66 -32.61 -2.79
CA PRO A 36 -15.26 -31.87 -3.90
C PRO A 36 -16.22 -30.76 -3.46
N GLN A 37 -16.78 -30.86 -2.26
CA GLN A 37 -17.62 -29.81 -1.64
C GLN A 37 -16.86 -28.50 -1.40
N MET A 38 -15.53 -28.50 -1.42
CA MET A 38 -14.71 -27.28 -1.35
C MET A 38 -14.69 -26.49 -2.67
N VAL A 39 -15.24 -27.05 -3.75
CA VAL A 39 -15.44 -26.33 -5.00
C VAL A 39 -16.73 -25.53 -4.91
N VAL A 40 -16.60 -24.24 -4.77
CA VAL A 40 -17.74 -23.32 -4.67
C VAL A 40 -18.19 -22.90 -6.06
N ASN A 41 -19.41 -23.29 -6.45
CA ASN A 41 -20.00 -22.85 -7.73
C ASN A 41 -20.58 -21.45 -7.57
N ASN A 42 -20.29 -20.56 -8.54
CA ASN A 42 -20.71 -19.16 -8.52
C ASN A 42 -20.38 -18.45 -7.21
N PRO A 43 -19.10 -18.44 -6.79
CA PRO A 43 -18.71 -17.81 -5.53
C PRO A 43 -18.94 -16.31 -5.56
N LYS A 44 -19.23 -15.73 -4.39
CA LYS A 44 -19.11 -14.29 -4.22
C LYS A 44 -17.62 -13.95 -4.18
N LEU A 45 -17.19 -13.14 -5.15
CA LEU A 45 -15.79 -12.80 -5.30
C LEU A 45 -15.40 -11.63 -4.39
N TRP A 46 -14.14 -11.61 -3.96
CA TRP A 46 -13.55 -10.44 -3.34
C TRP A 46 -13.13 -9.44 -4.44
N TRP A 47 -13.47 -8.17 -4.23
CA TRP A 47 -13.14 -7.09 -5.15
C TRP A 47 -12.50 -5.92 -4.43
N PRO A 48 -11.56 -5.20 -5.08
CA PRO A 48 -11.03 -3.97 -4.53
C PRO A 48 -12.01 -2.81 -4.62
N ASN A 49 -11.77 -1.79 -3.82
CA ASN A 49 -12.55 -0.56 -3.77
C ASN A 49 -12.74 0.03 -5.18
N GLY A 50 -13.99 0.37 -5.53
CA GLY A 50 -14.38 0.87 -6.85
C GLY A 50 -14.65 -0.21 -7.91
N TYR A 51 -14.46 -1.51 -7.61
CA TYR A 51 -14.69 -2.62 -8.54
C TYR A 51 -15.79 -3.59 -8.09
N GLY A 52 -16.17 -3.56 -6.85
CA GLY A 52 -17.22 -4.40 -6.27
C GLY A 52 -17.09 -4.55 -4.77
N GLU A 53 -17.81 -5.52 -4.21
CA GLU A 53 -17.82 -5.78 -2.78
C GLU A 53 -16.62 -6.68 -2.36
N PRO A 54 -15.91 -6.35 -1.28
CA PRO A 54 -14.82 -7.17 -0.76
C PRO A 54 -15.36 -8.35 0.06
N HIS A 55 -15.99 -9.31 -0.62
CA HIS A 55 -16.65 -10.44 0.05
C HIS A 55 -15.65 -11.40 0.69
N LEU A 56 -15.86 -11.69 1.98
CA LEU A 56 -15.04 -12.61 2.76
C LEU A 56 -15.84 -13.84 3.20
N TYR A 57 -15.17 -14.97 3.15
CA TYR A 57 -15.60 -16.23 3.76
C TYR A 57 -14.83 -16.45 5.06
N THR A 58 -15.44 -17.16 5.99
CA THR A 58 -14.79 -17.60 7.22
C THR A 58 -14.60 -19.11 7.19
N CYS A 59 -13.39 -19.57 7.46
CA CYS A 59 -13.08 -20.98 7.67
C CYS A 59 -12.80 -21.20 9.15
N ARG A 60 -13.57 -22.10 9.77
CA ARG A 60 -13.36 -22.56 11.13
C ARG A 60 -12.86 -24.00 11.09
N LEU A 61 -11.70 -24.24 11.69
CA LEU A 61 -11.10 -25.55 11.88
C LEU A 61 -11.22 -25.97 13.33
N GLU A 62 -11.56 -27.23 13.59
CA GLU A 62 -11.68 -27.80 14.91
C GLU A 62 -10.91 -29.12 14.97
N VAL A 63 -10.14 -29.32 16.03
CA VAL A 63 -9.54 -30.60 16.36
C VAL A 63 -10.41 -31.27 17.44
N VAL A 64 -10.93 -32.44 17.13
CA VAL A 64 -11.86 -33.17 18.01
C VAL A 64 -11.23 -34.48 18.46
N ASN A 65 -11.12 -34.66 19.80
CA ASN A 65 -10.65 -35.89 20.42
C ASN A 65 -11.77 -36.45 21.31
N ASP A 66 -12.07 -37.72 21.13
CA ASP A 66 -13.12 -38.43 21.93
C ASP A 66 -14.43 -37.64 22.02
N GLY A 67 -14.84 -37.04 20.89
CA GLY A 67 -16.08 -36.27 20.79
C GLY A 67 -16.01 -34.86 21.41
N LYS A 68 -14.86 -34.41 21.93
CA LYS A 68 -14.64 -33.06 22.48
C LYS A 68 -13.71 -32.26 21.61
N THR A 69 -14.08 -31.00 21.34
CA THR A 69 -13.18 -30.05 20.64
C THR A 69 -12.05 -29.68 21.60
N SER A 70 -10.80 -29.96 21.19
CA SER A 70 -9.58 -29.64 21.93
C SER A 70 -8.94 -28.35 21.45
N GLU A 71 -9.12 -27.97 20.18
CA GLU A 71 -8.53 -26.78 19.57
C GLU A 71 -9.48 -26.22 18.51
N THR A 72 -9.50 -24.91 18.36
CA THR A 72 -10.26 -24.19 17.30
C THR A 72 -9.40 -23.10 16.72
N GLU A 73 -9.32 -23.07 15.39
CA GLU A 73 -8.70 -21.98 14.62
C GLU A 73 -9.73 -21.40 13.67
N GLU A 74 -9.79 -20.09 13.57
CA GLU A 74 -10.70 -19.39 12.68
C GLU A 74 -9.94 -18.32 11.88
N PHE A 75 -10.13 -18.30 10.56
CA PHE A 75 -9.57 -17.29 9.69
C PHE A 75 -10.53 -16.93 8.55
N ARG A 76 -10.38 -15.70 8.04
CA ARG A 76 -11.13 -15.23 6.88
C ARG A 76 -10.28 -15.33 5.63
N PHE A 77 -10.95 -15.49 4.49
CA PHE A 77 -10.33 -15.47 3.17
C PHE A 77 -11.31 -14.94 2.13
N GLY A 78 -10.79 -14.46 1.00
CA GLY A 78 -11.59 -14.05 -0.14
C GLY A 78 -11.31 -14.94 -1.34
N ILE A 79 -12.33 -15.20 -2.14
CA ILE A 79 -12.20 -15.92 -3.42
C ILE A 79 -11.95 -14.86 -4.50
N ARG A 80 -10.78 -14.89 -5.10
CA ARG A 80 -10.35 -13.96 -6.17
C ARG A 80 -9.27 -14.63 -7.02
N GLN A 81 -9.00 -14.07 -8.19
CA GLN A 81 -7.89 -14.45 -9.05
C GLN A 81 -7.15 -13.18 -9.49
N TYR A 82 -5.86 -13.10 -9.18
CA TYR A 82 -4.99 -12.09 -9.76
C TYR A 82 -4.35 -12.61 -11.04
N SER A 83 -4.10 -11.70 -11.98
CA SER A 83 -3.24 -11.93 -13.13
C SER A 83 -2.52 -10.65 -13.53
N TYR A 84 -1.42 -10.80 -14.26
CA TYR A 84 -0.51 -9.70 -14.56
C TYR A 84 0.06 -9.85 -15.95
N ASP A 85 0.35 -8.73 -16.59
CA ASP A 85 1.17 -8.71 -17.81
C ASP A 85 2.04 -7.43 -17.85
N LYS A 86 2.88 -7.35 -18.89
CA LYS A 86 3.73 -6.17 -19.16
C LYS A 86 3.54 -5.70 -20.61
N LYS A 87 2.29 -5.67 -21.06
CA LYS A 87 1.95 -5.23 -22.39
C LYS A 87 2.43 -3.78 -22.62
N GLY A 88 3.06 -3.55 -23.75
CA GLY A 88 3.63 -2.24 -24.07
C GLY A 88 4.78 -1.80 -23.14
N GLY A 89 5.38 -2.74 -22.37
CA GLY A 89 6.42 -2.45 -21.40
C GLY A 89 5.91 -1.86 -20.07
N VAL A 90 4.60 -1.80 -19.88
CA VAL A 90 3.95 -1.28 -18.67
C VAL A 90 3.33 -2.42 -17.88
N PHE A 91 3.51 -2.40 -16.56
CA PHE A 91 2.91 -3.38 -15.66
C PHE A 91 1.39 -3.19 -15.57
N HIS A 92 0.65 -4.27 -15.81
CA HIS A 92 -0.80 -4.32 -15.69
C HIS A 92 -1.19 -5.32 -14.61
N LEU A 93 -2.18 -4.94 -13.83
CA LEU A 93 -2.82 -5.77 -12.81
C LEU A 93 -4.27 -6.07 -13.22
N TYR A 94 -4.66 -7.31 -13.07
CA TYR A 94 -6.05 -7.76 -13.27
C TYR A 94 -6.53 -8.49 -12.03
N ILE A 95 -7.79 -8.33 -11.71
CA ILE A 95 -8.47 -9.14 -10.69
C ILE A 95 -9.75 -9.72 -11.27
N ASN A 96 -9.97 -11.03 -11.09
CA ASN A 96 -11.14 -11.73 -11.58
C ASN A 96 -11.39 -11.52 -13.10
N GLY A 97 -10.32 -11.37 -13.87
CA GLY A 97 -10.36 -11.09 -15.31
C GLY A 97 -10.58 -9.62 -15.70
N VAL A 98 -10.75 -8.72 -14.74
CA VAL A 98 -10.97 -7.28 -14.98
C VAL A 98 -9.67 -6.49 -14.78
N PRO A 99 -9.28 -5.63 -15.72
CA PRO A 99 -8.13 -4.76 -15.55
C PRO A 99 -8.36 -3.75 -14.42
N VAL A 100 -7.35 -3.52 -13.60
CA VAL A 100 -7.41 -2.55 -12.50
C VAL A 100 -6.48 -1.39 -12.79
N PHE A 101 -7.02 -0.18 -12.84
CA PHE A 101 -6.22 1.02 -12.73
C PHE A 101 -5.91 1.29 -11.26
N VAL A 102 -4.64 1.22 -10.89
CA VAL A 102 -4.25 1.41 -9.50
C VAL A 102 -4.25 2.90 -9.16
N LYS A 103 -5.05 3.24 -8.16
CA LYS A 103 -5.04 4.54 -7.47
C LYS A 103 -4.68 4.23 -6.02
N GLY A 104 -3.54 4.67 -5.55
CA GLY A 104 -3.07 4.24 -4.25
C GLY A 104 -2.05 5.18 -3.63
N SER A 105 -1.58 4.78 -2.47
CA SER A 105 -0.53 5.50 -1.75
C SER A 105 0.45 4.54 -1.10
N ASP A 106 1.62 5.06 -0.83
CA ASP A 106 2.59 4.38 0.00
C ASP A 106 2.32 4.68 1.47
N TRP A 107 2.57 3.69 2.29
CA TRP A 107 2.48 3.80 3.72
C TRP A 107 3.75 3.22 4.34
N GLY A 108 4.50 4.08 4.97
CA GLY A 108 5.66 3.71 5.73
C GLY A 108 5.28 3.35 7.17
N MET A 109 6.17 3.69 8.09
CA MET A 109 5.93 3.48 9.52
C MET A 109 4.73 4.30 9.97
N SER A 110 3.77 3.65 10.58
CA SER A 110 2.50 4.25 11.00
C SER A 110 2.62 5.08 12.29
N GLU A 111 3.60 4.75 13.13
CA GLU A 111 3.92 5.47 14.35
C GLU A 111 5.40 5.22 14.71
N TYR A 112 6.13 6.30 14.93
CA TYR A 112 7.59 6.28 15.12
C TYR A 112 8.08 5.33 16.22
N MET A 113 7.31 5.19 17.30
CA MET A 113 7.63 4.29 18.41
C MET A 113 6.98 2.90 18.27
N LEU A 114 6.41 2.59 17.11
CA LEU A 114 5.69 1.33 16.82
C LEU A 114 4.53 1.05 17.78
N ARG A 115 3.88 2.10 18.29
CA ARG A 115 2.74 2.02 19.23
C ARG A 115 1.40 2.01 18.49
N SER A 116 1.37 1.45 17.29
CA SER A 116 0.15 1.35 16.50
C SER A 116 -0.85 0.40 17.16
N ASN A 117 -2.04 0.89 17.40
CA ASN A 117 -3.14 0.06 17.85
C ASN A 117 -4.08 -0.30 16.69
N PRO A 118 -4.92 -1.36 16.84
CA PRO A 118 -5.81 -1.81 15.77
C PRO A 118 -6.77 -0.75 15.24
N GLU A 119 -7.26 0.15 16.10
CA GLU A 119 -8.19 1.22 15.71
C GLU A 119 -7.50 2.28 14.85
N HIS A 120 -6.29 2.70 15.21
CA HIS A 120 -5.48 3.60 14.39
C HIS A 120 -5.22 3.01 13.01
N ILE A 121 -4.74 1.76 12.95
CA ILE A 121 -4.46 1.08 11.68
C ILE A 121 -5.71 1.05 10.80
N ARG A 122 -6.87 0.67 11.37
CA ARG A 122 -8.13 0.66 10.65
C ARG A 122 -8.53 2.05 10.14
N THR A 123 -8.30 3.09 10.93
CA THR A 123 -8.57 4.48 10.55
C THR A 123 -7.74 4.88 9.33
N TRP A 124 -6.46 4.55 9.30
CA TRP A 124 -5.59 4.86 8.15
C TRP A 124 -6.03 4.15 6.88
N VAL A 125 -6.35 2.86 6.95
CA VAL A 125 -6.87 2.12 5.79
C VAL A 125 -8.19 2.71 5.32
N LYS A 126 -9.06 3.11 6.25
CA LYS A 126 -10.35 3.76 5.95
C LYS A 126 -10.16 5.11 5.25
N LEU A 127 -9.23 5.95 5.70
CA LEU A 127 -8.94 7.23 5.05
C LEU A 127 -8.45 7.03 3.61
N ASN A 128 -7.63 6.01 3.35
CA ASN A 128 -7.23 5.67 1.99
C ASN A 128 -8.43 5.22 1.13
N LYS A 129 -9.32 4.39 1.67
CA LYS A 129 -10.56 4.02 0.98
C LYS A 129 -11.43 5.24 0.65
N GLU A 130 -11.56 6.16 1.58
CA GLU A 130 -12.38 7.37 1.41
C GLU A 130 -11.82 8.38 0.39
N MET A 131 -10.51 8.30 0.10
CA MET A 131 -9.88 8.98 -1.03
C MET A 131 -10.14 8.29 -2.38
N ASN A 132 -10.98 7.25 -2.44
CA ASN A 132 -11.22 6.41 -3.60
C ASN A 132 -9.99 5.62 -4.06
N PHE A 133 -9.03 5.40 -3.18
CA PHE A 133 -7.90 4.53 -3.44
C PHE A 133 -8.30 3.06 -3.37
N ASN A 134 -7.57 2.24 -4.13
CA ASN A 134 -7.78 0.79 -4.18
C ASN A 134 -6.53 -0.02 -3.83
N MET A 135 -5.41 0.65 -3.55
CA MET A 135 -4.16 -0.01 -3.15
C MET A 135 -3.40 0.82 -2.12
N ILE A 136 -2.75 0.13 -1.19
CA ILE A 136 -1.71 0.67 -0.29
C ILE A 136 -0.45 -0.14 -0.52
N ARG A 137 0.68 0.54 -0.73
CA ARG A 137 1.98 -0.09 -0.65
C ARG A 137 2.48 -0.05 0.78
N ASN A 138 2.67 -1.22 1.35
CA ASN A 138 3.37 -1.41 2.63
C ASN A 138 4.87 -1.25 2.39
N TRP A 139 5.31 0.00 2.35
CA TRP A 139 6.68 0.36 2.02
C TRP A 139 7.66 -0.27 3.00
N LEU A 140 8.69 -0.92 2.47
CA LEU A 140 9.67 -1.73 3.21
C LEU A 140 9.04 -2.82 4.09
N GLY A 141 7.77 -3.19 3.88
CA GLY A 141 7.10 -4.16 4.74
C GLY A 141 7.07 -3.75 6.21
N SER A 142 7.06 -2.44 6.49
CA SER A 142 7.21 -1.87 7.83
C SER A 142 6.01 -2.14 8.74
N VAL A 143 4.84 -2.44 8.19
CA VAL A 143 3.63 -2.81 8.94
C VAL A 143 3.43 -4.32 8.85
N THR A 144 3.42 -5.00 9.99
CA THR A 144 3.25 -6.45 10.09
C THR A 144 2.12 -6.85 11.05
N GLU A 145 1.38 -5.88 11.51
CA GLU A 145 0.22 -6.06 12.38
C GLU A 145 -0.94 -6.70 11.60
N LYS A 146 -1.48 -7.77 12.15
CA LYS A 146 -2.61 -8.51 11.56
C LYS A 146 -3.77 -7.59 11.16
N GLN A 147 -4.04 -6.57 11.98
CA GLN A 147 -5.11 -5.60 11.76
C GLN A 147 -4.97 -4.82 10.44
N PHE A 148 -3.76 -4.58 9.95
CA PHE A 148 -3.54 -3.93 8.67
C PHE A 148 -4.12 -4.76 7.52
N TYR A 149 -3.72 -6.04 7.46
CA TYR A 149 -4.19 -6.97 6.43
C TYR A 149 -5.70 -7.22 6.53
N GLU A 150 -6.21 -7.43 7.74
CA GLU A 150 -7.64 -7.62 7.98
C GLU A 150 -8.48 -6.40 7.57
N SER A 151 -7.98 -5.18 7.87
CA SER A 151 -8.66 -3.95 7.45
C SER A 151 -8.65 -3.78 5.93
N CYS A 152 -7.55 -4.12 5.27
CA CYS A 152 -7.46 -4.09 3.81
C CYS A 152 -8.41 -5.11 3.17
N ASP A 153 -8.50 -6.32 3.73
CA ASP A 153 -9.44 -7.34 3.27
C ASP A 153 -10.90 -6.86 3.37
N GLU A 154 -11.28 -6.29 4.52
CA GLU A 154 -12.64 -5.82 4.79
C GLU A 154 -13.03 -4.58 3.98
N LEU A 155 -12.09 -3.69 3.75
CA LEU A 155 -12.33 -2.41 3.09
C LEU A 155 -12.09 -2.45 1.57
N GLY A 156 -11.58 -3.57 1.05
CA GLY A 156 -11.29 -3.71 -0.37
C GLY A 156 -10.05 -2.94 -0.80
N ILE A 157 -9.04 -2.85 0.04
CA ILE A 157 -7.78 -2.20 -0.31
C ILE A 157 -6.74 -3.26 -0.67
N MET A 158 -6.27 -3.27 -1.89
CA MET A 158 -5.17 -4.14 -2.29
C MET A 158 -3.88 -3.74 -1.57
N ILE A 159 -3.00 -4.71 -1.38
CA ILE A 159 -1.69 -4.50 -0.75
C ILE A 159 -0.60 -4.82 -1.76
N TRP A 160 0.30 -3.88 -1.96
CA TRP A 160 1.63 -4.08 -2.49
C TRP A 160 2.57 -4.23 -1.30
N ASP A 161 3.08 -5.42 -1.03
CA ASP A 161 3.80 -5.74 0.20
C ASP A 161 5.29 -5.94 -0.05
N ASP A 162 6.10 -4.99 0.43
CA ASP A 162 7.55 -5.05 0.31
C ASP A 162 8.17 -6.02 1.32
N PHE A 163 9.32 -6.58 0.97
CA PHE A 163 10.28 -7.11 1.94
C PHE A 163 11.19 -5.97 2.43
N TRP A 164 11.99 -6.23 3.48
CA TRP A 164 12.67 -5.21 4.31
C TRP A 164 14.00 -4.71 3.72
N ILE A 165 14.04 -4.40 2.41
CA ILE A 165 15.27 -3.95 1.73
C ILE A 165 15.02 -2.60 1.04
N ILE A 166 16.00 -1.71 1.14
CA ILE A 166 15.97 -0.38 0.54
C ILE A 166 17.26 -0.09 -0.23
N SER A 167 17.16 0.05 -1.55
CA SER A 167 18.20 0.59 -2.47
C SER A 167 19.63 0.19 -2.13
N ASN A 168 19.78 -0.92 -1.43
CA ASN A 168 21.06 -1.33 -0.85
C ASN A 168 21.63 -2.48 -1.68
N PRO A 169 22.80 -2.30 -2.31
CA PRO A 169 23.49 -3.39 -2.97
C PRO A 169 24.01 -4.45 -2.00
N ASN A 170 24.00 -4.18 -0.69
CA ASN A 170 24.50 -5.11 0.29
C ASN A 170 23.42 -6.12 0.70
N LEU A 171 23.82 -7.37 0.82
CA LEU A 171 22.98 -8.42 1.36
C LEU A 171 22.75 -8.22 2.87
N PRO A 172 21.62 -8.68 3.44
CA PRO A 172 21.43 -8.75 4.87
C PRO A 172 22.57 -9.52 5.54
N TYR A 173 22.95 -9.11 6.74
CA TYR A 173 24.07 -9.72 7.49
C TYR A 173 23.89 -11.23 7.70
N ASP A 174 22.68 -11.65 8.04
CA ASP A 174 22.32 -13.07 8.16
C ASP A 174 21.24 -13.42 7.12
N LEU A 175 21.70 -14.00 6.01
CA LEU A 175 20.83 -14.41 4.90
C LEU A 175 19.86 -15.51 5.31
N ASN A 176 20.26 -16.43 6.20
CA ASN A 176 19.40 -17.53 6.62
C ASN A 176 18.27 -17.03 7.53
N ALA A 177 18.59 -16.15 8.49
CA ALA A 177 17.58 -15.51 9.32
C ALA A 177 16.61 -14.67 8.49
N PHE A 178 17.12 -13.89 7.53
CA PHE A 178 16.29 -13.11 6.61
C PHE A 178 15.35 -14.01 5.79
N ASN A 179 15.89 -15.09 5.21
CA ASN A 179 15.11 -16.06 4.43
C ASN A 179 14.01 -16.72 5.28
N ASN A 180 14.33 -17.13 6.51
CA ASN A 180 13.35 -17.70 7.42
C ASN A 180 12.23 -16.70 7.75
N ASN A 181 12.58 -15.44 8.01
CA ASN A 181 11.59 -14.38 8.25
C ASN A 181 10.69 -14.14 7.02
N MET A 182 11.24 -14.17 5.80
CA MET A 182 10.44 -14.07 4.57
C MET A 182 9.46 -15.24 4.45
N MET A 183 9.92 -16.47 4.65
CA MET A 183 9.04 -17.64 4.62
C MET A 183 7.90 -17.52 5.62
N GLU A 184 8.19 -17.10 6.84
CA GLU A 184 7.18 -16.93 7.89
C GLU A 184 6.21 -15.78 7.57
N LYS A 185 6.70 -14.65 7.03
CA LYS A 185 5.84 -13.56 6.54
C LYS A 185 4.86 -14.06 5.48
N ILE A 186 5.35 -14.76 4.46
CA ILE A 186 4.52 -15.29 3.38
C ILE A 186 3.47 -16.27 3.94
N LYS A 187 3.86 -17.24 4.75
CA LYS A 187 2.95 -18.22 5.36
C LYS A 187 1.89 -17.56 6.24
N ARG A 188 2.29 -16.55 7.01
CA ARG A 188 1.40 -15.82 7.91
C ARG A 188 0.32 -15.04 7.18
N PHE A 189 0.68 -14.41 6.05
CA PHE A 189 -0.21 -13.46 5.39
C PHE A 189 -0.84 -13.96 4.08
N ARG A 190 -0.42 -15.08 3.52
CA ARG A 190 -0.90 -15.61 2.23
C ARG A 190 -2.42 -15.80 2.13
N ASN A 191 -3.14 -15.95 3.23
CA ASN A 191 -4.60 -16.12 3.23
C ASN A 191 -5.36 -14.81 2.99
N HIS A 192 -4.70 -13.65 3.10
CA HIS A 192 -5.32 -12.35 2.88
C HIS A 192 -5.56 -12.11 1.39
N PRO A 193 -6.81 -11.95 0.93
CA PRO A 193 -7.12 -11.73 -0.48
C PRO A 193 -6.60 -10.39 -0.98
N SER A 194 -6.41 -9.42 -0.10
CA SER A 194 -5.94 -8.08 -0.42
C SER A 194 -4.51 -8.03 -0.94
N ILE A 195 -3.62 -8.95 -0.56
CA ILE A 195 -2.25 -8.96 -1.06
C ILE A 195 -2.27 -9.24 -2.57
N ALA A 196 -1.83 -8.25 -3.34
CA ALA A 196 -1.77 -8.32 -4.79
C ALA A 196 -0.35 -8.52 -5.33
N VAL A 197 0.66 -7.93 -4.71
CA VAL A 197 2.06 -7.97 -5.17
C VAL A 197 2.98 -8.16 -3.98
N TRP A 198 3.96 -9.03 -4.14
CA TRP A 198 5.14 -9.12 -3.28
C TRP A 198 6.30 -8.36 -3.93
N CYS A 199 6.95 -7.45 -3.21
CA CYS A 199 8.06 -6.66 -3.74
C CYS A 199 9.36 -6.96 -3.02
N GLY A 200 10.43 -7.14 -3.78
CA GLY A 200 11.73 -7.56 -3.24
C GLY A 200 12.50 -6.44 -2.57
N ASP A 201 12.62 -5.30 -3.23
CA ASP A 201 13.47 -4.19 -2.79
C ASP A 201 12.85 -2.85 -3.20
N ASN A 202 12.96 -1.86 -2.33
CA ASN A 202 12.65 -0.49 -2.66
C ASN A 202 13.75 0.10 -3.53
N GLU A 203 13.41 0.48 -4.76
CA GLU A 203 14.28 1.14 -5.76
C GLU A 203 15.56 0.39 -6.15
N GLY A 204 15.80 -0.79 -5.59
CA GLY A 204 16.89 -1.69 -5.93
C GLY A 204 16.39 -3.05 -6.39
N THR A 205 17.32 -3.93 -6.69
CA THR A 205 17.04 -5.35 -6.95
C THR A 205 17.88 -6.16 -5.98
N PRO A 206 17.28 -7.05 -5.16
CA PRO A 206 18.04 -7.83 -4.22
C PRO A 206 19.12 -8.66 -4.91
N GLU A 207 20.35 -8.61 -4.41
CA GLU A 207 21.46 -9.38 -4.96
C GLU A 207 21.24 -10.90 -4.83
N PRO A 208 21.78 -11.71 -5.75
CA PRO A 208 21.81 -13.17 -5.57
C PRO A 208 22.57 -13.59 -4.30
N PRO A 209 22.10 -14.61 -3.56
CA PRO A 209 21.02 -15.54 -3.92
C PRO A 209 19.63 -15.06 -3.54
N LEU A 210 19.51 -13.92 -2.90
CA LEU A 210 18.28 -13.45 -2.22
C LEU A 210 17.10 -13.29 -3.17
N THR A 211 17.29 -12.70 -4.37
CA THR A 211 16.24 -12.58 -5.39
C THR A 211 15.66 -13.94 -5.77
N GLY A 212 16.53 -14.93 -5.95
CA GLY A 212 16.13 -16.31 -6.28
C GLY A 212 15.34 -16.96 -5.13
N TRP A 213 15.78 -16.76 -3.89
CA TRP A 213 15.09 -17.27 -2.70
C TRP A 213 13.72 -16.62 -2.49
N MET A 214 13.58 -15.31 -2.73
CA MET A 214 12.32 -14.61 -2.69
C MET A 214 11.31 -15.20 -3.68
N ALA A 215 11.72 -15.32 -4.94
CA ALA A 215 10.89 -15.89 -6.00
C ALA A 215 10.45 -17.33 -5.67
N GLU A 216 11.37 -18.16 -5.20
CA GLU A 216 11.09 -19.56 -4.83
C GLU A 216 10.18 -19.68 -3.60
N ASN A 217 10.38 -18.85 -2.59
CA ASN A 217 9.54 -18.85 -1.39
C ASN A 217 8.09 -18.45 -1.72
N ILE A 218 7.92 -17.41 -2.55
CA ILE A 218 6.59 -16.99 -2.98
C ILE A 218 5.92 -18.09 -3.80
N ARG A 219 6.62 -18.67 -4.76
CA ARG A 219 6.11 -19.79 -5.57
C ARG A 219 5.70 -20.99 -4.71
N THR A 220 6.49 -21.31 -3.68
CA THR A 220 6.29 -22.49 -2.85
C THR A 220 5.21 -22.31 -1.80
N PHE A 221 5.17 -21.14 -1.15
CA PHE A 221 4.35 -20.93 0.04
C PHE A 221 3.10 -20.08 -0.20
N ASP A 222 3.02 -19.33 -1.31
CA ASP A 222 1.91 -18.43 -1.60
C ASP A 222 0.89 -18.97 -2.63
N GLY A 223 1.10 -20.16 -3.18
CA GLY A 223 0.20 -20.78 -4.16
C GLY A 223 0.44 -20.35 -5.61
N GLY A 224 1.29 -19.38 -5.87
CA GLY A 224 1.81 -19.03 -7.20
C GLY A 224 0.90 -18.15 -8.07
N ASP A 225 -0.15 -17.55 -7.53
CA ASP A 225 -1.03 -16.64 -8.26
C ASP A 225 -0.67 -15.16 -8.08
N ARG A 226 0.19 -14.82 -7.11
CA ARG A 226 0.66 -13.45 -6.89
C ARG A 226 2.00 -13.18 -7.56
N HIS A 227 2.10 -11.97 -8.09
CA HIS A 227 3.31 -11.51 -8.75
C HIS A 227 4.42 -11.21 -7.73
N PHE A 228 5.63 -11.65 -8.05
CA PHE A 228 6.85 -11.19 -7.42
C PHE A 228 7.49 -10.10 -8.29
N GLN A 229 7.56 -8.89 -7.75
CA GLN A 229 8.23 -7.74 -8.36
C GLN A 229 9.58 -7.53 -7.67
N PRO A 230 10.71 -7.83 -8.30
CA PRO A 230 12.02 -7.73 -7.64
C PRO A 230 12.39 -6.32 -7.18
N CYS A 231 11.98 -5.31 -7.95
CA CYS A 231 12.33 -3.91 -7.72
C CYS A 231 11.10 -3.00 -7.87
N SER A 232 10.94 -2.04 -6.97
CA SER A 232 9.77 -1.17 -6.96
C SER A 232 9.75 -0.08 -8.04
N ASN A 233 10.84 0.16 -8.77
CA ASN A 233 10.91 1.26 -9.75
C ASN A 233 11.29 0.86 -11.19
N ASN A 234 11.39 -0.44 -11.48
CA ASN A 234 11.71 -0.94 -12.81
C ASN A 234 10.90 -2.20 -13.17
N GLY A 235 11.24 -2.87 -14.28
CA GLY A 235 10.60 -4.14 -14.64
C GLY A 235 9.14 -4.01 -15.07
N GLY A 236 8.79 -2.94 -15.77
CA GLY A 236 7.43 -2.60 -16.22
C GLY A 236 6.82 -1.43 -15.44
N LEU A 237 7.55 -0.93 -14.45
CA LEU A 237 7.18 0.26 -13.67
C LEU A 237 7.83 1.50 -14.26
N SER A 238 7.21 2.65 -14.09
CA SER A 238 7.69 3.92 -14.66
C SER A 238 8.60 4.73 -13.73
N GLY A 239 9.12 4.08 -12.69
CA GLY A 239 10.04 4.68 -11.73
C GLY A 239 9.37 5.26 -10.49
N SER A 240 10.13 6.04 -9.71
CA SER A 240 9.70 6.75 -8.52
C SER A 240 10.01 8.25 -8.61
N GLY A 241 9.32 9.07 -7.81
CA GLY A 241 9.42 10.53 -7.85
C GLY A 241 8.70 11.19 -9.05
N PRO A 242 8.75 12.53 -9.14
CA PRO A 242 9.30 13.47 -8.17
C PRO A 242 8.52 13.54 -6.86
N TRP A 243 9.13 14.16 -5.83
CA TRP A 243 8.52 14.28 -4.49
C TRP A 243 8.34 15.73 -4.05
N ASP A 244 8.40 16.67 -4.96
CA ASP A 244 8.25 18.11 -4.74
C ASP A 244 7.04 18.70 -5.47
N ALA A 245 6.53 19.83 -5.00
CA ALA A 245 5.42 20.53 -5.64
C ALA A 245 5.78 20.95 -7.08
N LYS A 246 4.86 20.68 -8.00
CA LYS A 246 4.95 21.07 -9.40
C LYS A 246 3.78 21.98 -9.78
N ASP A 247 3.96 22.77 -10.83
CA ASP A 247 2.84 23.40 -11.52
C ASP A 247 1.87 22.30 -12.01
N GLN A 248 0.56 22.52 -11.86
CA GLN A 248 -0.45 21.50 -12.19
C GLN A 248 -0.32 21.00 -13.65
N ARG A 249 0.01 21.89 -14.58
CA ARG A 249 0.20 21.56 -16.01
C ARG A 249 1.33 20.57 -16.24
N TRP A 250 2.28 20.49 -15.31
CA TRP A 250 3.43 19.58 -15.43
C TRP A 250 2.99 18.11 -15.58
N TYR A 251 1.95 17.71 -14.87
CA TYR A 251 1.45 16.33 -14.90
C TYR A 251 0.80 15.95 -16.23
N PHE A 252 0.29 16.94 -16.98
CA PHE A 252 -0.37 16.76 -18.28
C PHE A 252 0.56 17.06 -19.47
N THR A 253 1.70 17.66 -19.24
CA THR A 253 2.62 18.05 -20.34
C THR A 253 3.20 16.82 -21.00
N ALA A 254 2.93 16.64 -22.28
CA ALA A 254 3.52 15.60 -23.10
C ALA A 254 4.95 16.00 -23.51
N TYR A 255 5.93 15.26 -23.05
CA TYR A 255 7.30 15.34 -23.57
C TYR A 255 7.54 14.16 -24.52
N PRO A 256 8.14 14.38 -25.69
CA PRO A 256 8.41 13.30 -26.64
C PRO A 256 9.16 12.12 -26.04
N ASP A 257 10.06 12.38 -25.10
CA ASP A 257 10.97 11.40 -24.48
C ASP A 257 10.58 11.03 -23.04
N CYS A 258 9.33 11.26 -22.64
CA CYS A 258 8.91 11.00 -21.25
C CYS A 258 9.07 9.54 -20.82
N LYS A 259 9.21 8.61 -21.75
CA LYS A 259 9.44 7.17 -21.51
C LYS A 259 10.91 6.78 -21.49
N SER A 260 11.80 7.70 -21.82
CA SER A 260 13.24 7.47 -21.81
C SER A 260 13.93 8.23 -20.69
N GLY A 261 14.87 7.60 -20.02
CA GLY A 261 15.76 8.26 -19.09
C GLY A 261 15.16 8.53 -17.71
N SER A 262 15.16 9.77 -17.24
CA SER A 262 14.86 10.14 -15.84
C SER A 262 13.44 9.88 -15.37
N GLY A 263 12.50 9.60 -16.27
CA GLY A 263 11.13 9.19 -15.93
C GLY A 263 10.28 10.20 -15.13
N PHE A 264 10.73 11.45 -15.00
CA PHE A 264 10.11 12.47 -14.13
C PHE A 264 9.19 13.43 -14.89
N THR A 265 8.63 13.00 -16.00
CA THR A 265 7.78 13.86 -16.81
C THR A 265 6.32 13.51 -16.62
N ARG A 266 5.45 13.69 -17.49
CA ARG A 266 3.98 13.53 -17.39
C ARG A 266 3.47 12.19 -16.84
N GLY A 267 2.18 12.10 -16.62
CA GLY A 267 1.49 10.86 -16.24
C GLY A 267 1.62 9.78 -17.31
N TRP A 268 2.29 8.66 -17.01
CA TRP A 268 2.36 7.46 -17.81
C TRP A 268 2.86 6.26 -16.99
N GLY A 269 2.58 5.05 -17.46
CA GLY A 269 3.06 3.83 -16.86
C GLY A 269 2.40 3.52 -15.52
N PHE A 270 3.07 2.69 -14.73
CA PHE A 270 2.74 2.42 -13.35
C PHE A 270 3.80 3.08 -12.47
N ARG A 271 3.43 4.17 -11.80
CA ARG A 271 4.32 4.93 -10.91
C ARG A 271 4.11 4.50 -9.48
N THR A 272 5.16 3.96 -8.85
CA THR A 272 5.08 3.41 -7.49
C THR A 272 5.29 4.44 -6.40
N GLU A 273 5.90 5.57 -6.72
CA GLU A 273 6.09 6.68 -5.81
C GLU A 273 6.05 8.01 -6.57
N ILE A 274 5.23 8.93 -6.12
CA ILE A 274 5.25 10.32 -6.56
C ILE A 274 4.56 11.16 -5.49
N GLY A 275 5.07 12.34 -5.19
CA GLY A 275 4.50 13.13 -4.11
C GLY A 275 4.81 14.61 -4.20
N THR A 276 4.26 15.34 -3.26
CA THR A 276 4.47 16.77 -3.11
C THR A 276 4.51 17.13 -1.63
N ALA A 277 5.24 18.17 -1.27
CA ALA A 277 5.27 18.65 0.09
C ALA A 277 3.86 19.04 0.55
N ALA A 278 3.56 18.77 1.81
CA ALA A 278 2.32 19.15 2.47
C ALA A 278 2.62 19.67 3.88
N VAL A 279 2.04 20.80 4.23
CA VAL A 279 2.09 21.38 5.59
C VAL A 279 0.76 21.09 6.25
N PRO A 280 0.70 20.73 7.54
CA PRO A 280 -0.58 20.51 8.23
C PRO A 280 -1.40 21.79 8.33
N ASN A 281 -2.66 21.64 8.71
CA ASN A 281 -3.48 22.79 9.08
C ASN A 281 -2.86 23.57 10.24
N TYR A 282 -3.10 24.87 10.33
CA TYR A 282 -2.53 25.72 11.39
C TYR A 282 -2.86 25.20 12.78
N GLU A 283 -4.08 24.72 12.99
CA GLU A 283 -4.59 24.15 14.24
C GLU A 283 -3.81 22.90 14.70
N SER A 284 -3.24 22.16 13.75
CA SER A 284 -2.33 21.05 14.05
C SER A 284 -0.89 21.51 14.23
N LEU A 285 -0.44 22.49 13.45
CA LEU A 285 0.91 23.03 13.55
C LEU A 285 1.19 23.55 14.96
N VAL A 286 0.26 24.29 15.57
CA VAL A 286 0.41 24.86 16.93
C VAL A 286 0.43 23.81 18.05
N LYS A 287 0.08 22.56 17.77
CA LYS A 287 0.14 21.47 18.76
C LYS A 287 1.57 20.98 19.00
N PHE A 288 2.46 21.16 18.04
CA PHE A 288 3.82 20.64 18.13
C PHE A 288 4.93 21.68 17.90
N MET A 289 4.60 22.84 17.32
CA MET A 289 5.55 23.92 17.12
C MET A 289 5.49 24.91 18.31
N PRO A 290 6.63 25.24 18.96
CA PRO A 290 6.66 26.31 19.94
C PRO A 290 6.21 27.63 19.33
N GLU A 291 5.47 28.46 20.11
CA GLU A 291 4.92 29.75 19.65
C GLU A 291 5.97 30.66 19.01
N LYS A 292 7.16 30.73 19.61
CA LYS A 292 8.29 31.55 19.11
C LYS A 292 8.86 31.06 17.77
N ASP A 293 8.61 29.82 17.40
CA ASP A 293 9.15 29.14 16.19
C ASP A 293 8.08 28.97 15.11
N LEU A 294 6.84 29.42 15.34
CA LEU A 294 5.74 29.31 14.38
C LEU A 294 6.02 30.06 13.07
N TRP A 295 6.73 31.23 13.15
CA TRP A 295 7.04 32.06 11.99
C TRP A 295 8.27 32.97 12.30
N ALA A 296 9.22 33.25 11.33
CA ALA A 296 9.25 32.63 9.99
C ALA A 296 9.81 31.21 10.04
N ILE A 297 9.79 30.50 8.86
CA ILE A 297 10.39 29.17 8.71
C ILE A 297 11.84 29.22 9.22
N ASN A 298 12.18 28.28 10.12
CA ASN A 298 13.46 28.22 10.81
C ASN A 298 13.90 26.77 11.10
N ASP A 299 14.93 26.57 11.92
CA ASP A 299 15.46 25.25 12.26
C ASP A 299 14.44 24.31 12.92
N MET A 300 13.45 24.84 13.64
CA MET A 300 12.37 24.02 14.22
C MET A 300 11.51 23.41 13.13
N TRP A 301 11.22 24.14 12.03
CA TRP A 301 10.55 23.61 10.86
C TRP A 301 11.35 22.46 10.23
N ASN A 302 12.69 22.59 10.17
CA ASN A 302 13.56 21.53 9.68
C ASN A 302 13.52 20.28 10.56
N LEU A 303 13.46 20.43 11.89
CA LEU A 303 13.27 19.29 12.82
C LEU A 303 11.94 18.56 12.60
N HIS A 304 10.92 19.27 12.14
CA HIS A 304 9.63 18.71 11.75
C HIS A 304 9.54 18.41 10.25
N TYR A 305 10.68 18.17 9.61
CA TYR A 305 10.81 17.69 8.23
C TYR A 305 10.36 18.72 7.18
N PHE A 306 10.61 20.02 7.42
CA PHE A 306 10.39 21.09 6.45
C PHE A 306 11.62 22.02 6.35
N GLY A 307 12.67 21.50 5.71
CA GLY A 307 13.98 22.15 5.54
C GLY A 307 14.96 21.19 4.88
N GLN A 308 16.23 21.24 5.28
CA GLN A 308 17.29 20.39 4.69
C GLN A 308 17.06 18.90 4.90
N MET A 309 16.40 18.50 6.00
CA MET A 309 16.04 17.10 6.24
C MET A 309 15.06 16.56 5.20
N ALA A 310 14.27 17.41 4.58
CA ALA A 310 13.29 17.08 3.56
C ALA A 310 13.80 17.35 2.13
N PHE A 311 15.07 17.14 1.87
CA PHE A 311 15.74 17.51 0.61
C PHE A 311 15.02 17.01 -0.65
N ASN A 312 14.41 15.84 -0.60
CA ASN A 312 13.65 15.27 -1.72
C ASN A 312 12.28 15.94 -1.91
N ALA A 313 11.73 16.54 -0.86
CA ALA A 313 10.41 17.18 -0.90
C ALA A 313 10.43 18.60 -1.42
N GLY A 314 11.60 19.23 -1.50
CA GLY A 314 11.80 20.59 -1.96
C GLY A 314 10.93 21.64 -1.22
N PRO A 315 11.04 21.82 0.12
CA PRO A 315 10.21 22.77 0.84
C PRO A 315 10.31 24.21 0.30
N GLU A 316 11.48 24.60 -0.19
CA GLU A 316 11.71 25.89 -0.86
C GLU A 316 10.93 26.00 -2.17
N ARG A 317 10.77 24.89 -2.93
CA ARG A 317 9.93 24.90 -4.13
C ARG A 317 8.44 25.00 -3.79
N HIS A 318 8.03 24.33 -2.71
CA HIS A 318 6.65 24.46 -2.20
C HIS A 318 6.35 25.91 -1.81
N THR A 319 7.27 26.55 -1.07
CA THR A 319 7.17 27.96 -0.70
C THR A 319 7.12 28.87 -1.94
N ALA A 320 7.99 28.60 -2.93
CA ALA A 320 8.00 29.36 -4.17
C ALA A 320 6.68 29.21 -4.98
N VAL A 321 6.07 28.03 -4.97
CA VAL A 321 4.73 27.84 -5.58
C VAL A 321 3.67 28.66 -4.86
N ILE A 322 3.70 28.71 -3.52
CA ILE A 322 2.81 29.58 -2.73
C ILE A 322 3.02 31.06 -3.11
N GLU A 323 4.25 31.52 -3.15
CA GLU A 323 4.59 32.90 -3.49
C GLU A 323 4.12 33.30 -4.89
N ASN A 324 4.37 32.44 -5.86
CA ASN A 324 4.04 32.69 -7.26
C ASN A 324 2.53 32.59 -7.56
N SER A 325 1.79 31.71 -6.88
CA SER A 325 0.38 31.43 -7.18
C SER A 325 -0.57 32.24 -6.29
N TYR A 326 -0.18 32.49 -5.02
CA TYR A 326 -1.07 33.06 -4.00
C TYR A 326 -0.49 34.28 -3.28
N GLY A 327 0.68 34.76 -3.72
CA GLY A 327 1.46 35.78 -3.00
C GLY A 327 2.10 35.22 -1.72
N GLY A 328 3.07 35.92 -1.16
CA GLY A 328 3.75 35.52 0.07
C GLY A 328 2.81 35.43 1.28
N ALA A 329 3.24 34.78 2.34
CA ALA A 329 2.52 34.70 3.60
C ALA A 329 3.12 35.64 4.63
N LYS A 330 2.28 36.32 5.39
CA LYS A 330 2.70 37.22 6.45
C LYS A 330 2.92 36.55 7.81
N ASP A 331 2.29 35.39 8.00
CA ASP A 331 2.33 34.62 9.24
C ASP A 331 2.12 33.10 8.94
N ALA A 332 2.33 32.26 9.95
CA ALA A 332 2.19 30.83 9.86
C ALA A 332 0.77 30.40 9.46
N LYS A 333 -0.27 31.10 9.93
CA LYS A 333 -1.66 30.75 9.62
C LYS A 333 -1.96 30.96 8.15
N GLU A 334 -1.53 32.08 7.60
CA GLU A 334 -1.70 32.35 6.17
C GLU A 334 -0.87 31.39 5.33
N PHE A 335 0.36 31.06 5.76
CA PHE A 335 1.20 30.07 5.10
C PHE A 335 0.53 28.70 5.05
N CYS A 336 0.04 28.20 6.19
CA CYS A 336 -0.69 26.93 6.25
C CYS A 336 -1.92 26.93 5.33
N THR A 337 -2.71 28.03 5.34
CA THR A 337 -3.90 28.13 4.48
C THR A 337 -3.55 28.07 3.00
N LYS A 338 -2.54 28.80 2.55
CA LYS A 338 -2.09 28.78 1.16
C LYS A 338 -1.46 27.44 0.80
N SER A 339 -0.76 26.81 1.74
CA SER A 339 -0.22 25.47 1.57
C SER A 339 -1.31 24.42 1.34
N GLN A 340 -2.48 24.53 1.98
CA GLN A 340 -3.60 23.63 1.69
C GLN A 340 -4.07 23.73 0.24
N TRP A 341 -4.13 24.94 -0.32
CA TRP A 341 -4.49 25.11 -1.74
C TRP A 341 -3.46 24.49 -2.68
N VAL A 342 -2.18 24.74 -2.46
CA VAL A 342 -1.09 24.14 -3.24
C VAL A 342 -1.16 22.60 -3.16
N SER A 343 -1.34 22.06 -1.96
CA SER A 343 -1.44 20.61 -1.75
C SER A 343 -2.66 20.02 -2.43
N TYR A 344 -3.81 20.69 -2.35
CA TYR A 344 -5.03 20.27 -3.03
C TYR A 344 -4.85 20.21 -4.54
N GLU A 345 -4.41 21.30 -5.15
CA GLU A 345 -4.28 21.41 -6.61
C GLU A 345 -3.21 20.48 -7.17
N SER A 346 -2.04 20.38 -6.49
CA SER A 346 -0.95 19.53 -6.95
C SER A 346 -1.32 18.05 -6.89
N ASN A 347 -1.95 17.59 -5.79
CA ASN A 347 -2.35 16.19 -5.67
C ASN A 347 -3.54 15.86 -6.58
N LYS A 348 -4.47 16.79 -6.79
CA LYS A 348 -5.55 16.61 -7.77
C LYS A 348 -4.98 16.42 -9.17
N ALA A 349 -4.14 17.35 -9.63
CA ALA A 349 -3.54 17.30 -10.95
C ALA A 349 -2.63 16.08 -11.15
N LEU A 350 -1.96 15.62 -10.07
CA LEU A 350 -1.16 14.40 -10.10
C LEU A 350 -1.99 13.18 -10.54
N TYR A 351 -3.11 12.93 -9.87
CA TYR A 351 -3.97 11.79 -10.21
C TYR A 351 -4.68 11.99 -11.55
N GLU A 352 -5.18 13.19 -11.83
CA GLU A 352 -5.81 13.51 -13.11
C GLU A 352 -4.85 13.29 -14.28
N GLY A 353 -3.58 13.67 -14.15
CA GLY A 353 -2.58 13.47 -15.20
C GLY A 353 -2.31 11.99 -15.52
N TRP A 354 -2.39 11.08 -14.53
CA TRP A 354 -2.33 9.64 -14.77
C TRP A 354 -3.66 9.08 -15.30
N LEU A 355 -4.79 9.57 -14.81
CA LEU A 355 -6.11 9.14 -15.25
C LEU A 355 -6.42 9.58 -16.69
N ASP A 356 -5.92 10.72 -17.13
CA ASP A 356 -5.98 11.19 -18.54
C ASP A 356 -5.35 10.17 -19.51
N HIS A 357 -4.38 9.41 -19.05
CA HIS A 357 -3.69 8.35 -19.78
C HIS A 357 -4.19 6.94 -19.47
N MET A 358 -5.29 6.79 -18.70
CA MET A 358 -5.83 5.50 -18.29
C MET A 358 -6.10 4.61 -19.50
N TRP A 359 -5.58 3.37 -19.43
CA TRP A 359 -5.68 2.32 -20.44
C TRP A 359 -4.95 2.61 -21.78
N ASN A 360 -4.42 3.79 -21.95
CA ASN A 360 -3.57 4.10 -23.11
C ASN A 360 -2.11 3.73 -22.83
N ASP A 361 -1.46 4.44 -21.96
CA ASP A 361 -0.08 4.17 -21.56
C ASP A 361 0.16 4.34 -20.05
N ALA A 362 -0.90 4.47 -19.25
CA ALA A 362 -0.87 4.47 -17.80
C ALA A 362 -1.79 3.40 -17.21
N THR A 363 -1.33 2.75 -16.14
CA THR A 363 -2.04 1.66 -15.44
C THR A 363 -2.12 1.85 -13.94
N GLY A 364 -1.41 2.82 -13.39
CA GLY A 364 -1.48 3.12 -11.97
C GLY A 364 -0.52 4.19 -11.49
N VAL A 365 -0.87 4.74 -10.35
CA VAL A 365 -0.06 5.73 -9.62
C VAL A 365 -0.28 5.58 -8.12
N MET A 366 0.81 5.64 -7.35
CA MET A 366 0.81 5.61 -5.89
C MET A 366 1.51 6.84 -5.33
N LEU A 367 0.84 7.50 -4.41
CA LEU A 367 1.32 8.72 -3.75
C LEU A 367 2.38 8.40 -2.70
N TRP A 368 3.51 9.05 -2.75
CA TRP A 368 4.47 9.12 -1.66
C TRP A 368 4.20 10.36 -0.81
N MET A 369 3.60 10.29 0.40
CA MET A 369 2.93 9.14 1.02
C MET A 369 1.66 9.62 1.75
N SER A 370 0.89 8.71 2.33
CA SER A 370 -0.43 9.08 2.86
C SER A 370 -0.41 9.68 4.26
N GLY A 371 0.56 9.38 5.11
CA GLY A 371 0.55 9.85 6.49
C GLY A 371 1.92 9.93 7.13
N ALA A 372 2.05 10.75 8.16
CA ALA A 372 3.26 10.95 8.93
C ALA A 372 3.31 10.06 10.17
N SER A 373 4.51 9.58 10.53
CA SER A 373 4.72 8.72 11.71
C SER A 373 4.98 9.49 13.01
N TYR A 374 5.14 10.80 12.92
CA TYR A 374 5.29 11.72 14.06
C TYR A 374 4.76 13.11 13.65
N PRO A 375 4.51 14.04 14.58
CA PRO A 375 4.09 15.39 14.24
C PRO A 375 5.12 16.07 13.34
N SER A 376 4.84 16.10 12.03
CA SER A 376 5.78 16.58 11.02
C SER A 376 5.04 17.16 9.82
N MET A 377 5.81 17.63 8.86
CA MET A 377 5.35 18.18 7.60
C MET A 377 5.83 17.30 6.46
N VAL A 378 5.33 17.56 5.24
CA VAL A 378 5.75 16.88 4.02
C VAL A 378 5.19 15.47 3.87
N TRP A 379 4.73 15.16 2.66
CA TRP A 379 4.22 13.86 2.22
C TRP A 379 3.10 13.27 3.09
N GLN A 380 2.03 14.01 3.24
CA GLN A 380 0.88 13.54 4.02
C GLN A 380 -0.43 14.02 3.41
N THR A 381 -1.43 13.14 3.40
CA THR A 381 -2.81 13.48 3.04
C THR A 381 -3.64 13.80 4.27
N TYR A 382 -3.26 13.26 5.41
CA TYR A 382 -3.73 13.58 6.75
C TYR A 382 -2.53 13.68 7.68
N ASP A 383 -2.60 14.55 8.65
CA ASP A 383 -1.51 14.76 9.58
C ASP A 383 -1.48 13.73 10.72
N TYR A 384 -0.48 13.82 11.58
CA TYR A 384 -0.31 12.90 12.72
C TYR A 384 -1.54 12.87 13.66
N TYR A 385 -2.33 13.94 13.71
CA TYR A 385 -3.54 14.04 14.53
C TYR A 385 -4.82 13.63 13.78
N TYR A 386 -4.69 13.08 12.59
CA TYR A 386 -5.79 12.70 11.67
C TYR A 386 -6.58 13.90 11.12
N ASP A 387 -6.04 15.12 11.20
CA ASP A 387 -6.64 16.25 10.53
C ASP A 387 -6.32 16.18 9.02
N LEU A 388 -7.36 16.36 8.19
CA LEU A 388 -7.27 16.17 6.75
C LEU A 388 -6.65 17.40 6.10
N THR A 389 -5.64 17.19 5.26
CA THR A 389 -4.98 18.25 4.51
C THR A 389 -5.65 18.50 3.14
N GLY A 390 -5.26 19.59 2.47
CA GLY A 390 -5.67 19.84 1.09
C GLY A 390 -5.34 18.68 0.14
N ALA A 391 -4.24 17.97 0.39
CA ALA A 391 -3.86 16.79 -0.37
C ALA A 391 -4.91 15.68 -0.33
N TYR A 392 -5.53 15.41 0.84
CA TYR A 392 -6.60 14.43 0.97
C TYR A 392 -7.77 14.76 0.04
N PHE A 393 -8.23 16.00 0.06
CA PHE A 393 -9.37 16.43 -0.77
C PHE A 393 -9.05 16.45 -2.26
N GLY A 394 -7.83 16.83 -2.63
CA GLY A 394 -7.35 16.77 -4.01
C GLY A 394 -7.33 15.34 -4.55
N CYS A 395 -6.73 14.40 -3.82
CA CYS A 395 -6.73 12.98 -4.15
C CYS A 395 -8.15 12.42 -4.25
N LYS A 396 -8.99 12.71 -3.26
CA LYS A 396 -10.37 12.21 -3.20
C LYS A 396 -11.17 12.63 -4.42
N GLN A 397 -11.11 13.90 -4.79
CA GLN A 397 -11.84 14.43 -5.94
C GLN A 397 -11.33 13.85 -7.26
N ALA A 398 -10.03 13.86 -7.48
CA ALA A 398 -9.44 13.32 -8.71
C ALA A 398 -9.75 11.82 -8.91
N CYS A 399 -9.86 11.07 -7.81
CA CYS A 399 -10.07 9.63 -7.84
C CYS A 399 -11.54 9.19 -7.80
N GLU A 400 -12.49 10.12 -7.90
CA GLU A 400 -13.91 9.79 -7.99
C GLU A 400 -14.20 8.82 -9.16
N PRO A 401 -15.19 7.91 -9.01
CA PRO A 401 -15.53 6.94 -10.07
C PRO A 401 -15.97 7.58 -11.38
N VAL A 402 -16.57 8.75 -11.29
CA VAL A 402 -16.93 9.61 -12.43
C VAL A 402 -16.33 10.98 -12.16
N HIS A 403 -15.39 11.39 -13.00
CA HIS A 403 -14.64 12.62 -12.83
C HIS A 403 -14.55 13.34 -14.18
N ILE A 404 -14.74 14.68 -14.19
CA ILE A 404 -14.70 15.54 -15.37
C ILE A 404 -13.72 16.67 -15.12
#